data_0d6eff1b537ea584a7a96e10a5dca755
#
_entry.id   0d6eff1b537ea584a7a96e10a5dca755
#
_cell.length_a   1.000
_cell.length_b   1.000
_cell.length_c   1.000
_cell.angle_alpha   90.00
_cell.angle_beta   90.00
_cell.angle_gamma   90.00
#
_symmetry.space_group_name_H-M   'P 1'
#
loop_
_entity.id
_entity.type
_entity.pdbx_description
1 polymer ?
#
loop_
_entity_poly.entity_id
_entity_poly.type
_entity_poly.pdbx_seq_one_letter_code
_entity_poly.pdbx_strand_id
1 'polypeptide(L)'
;LSPPNQGSEVVDNLRDVIAFDWINGPAGMQLGTGSKSLPRSLPPVNFELGVIAGSQSLNPYFSSLLPGPDDGKVSVQSTRVRGMKAHLTLPVTHTFMMNNPRVITQTVNFLRTGRFDPELTLLGAVLEQLGCPEAECLLGSEGSDVKP
;
A
#
# COMPACT_ATOMS: atom_id res chain seq x y z
N LEU A 1 -3.89 3.32 -1.43
CA LEU A 1 -2.77 2.72 -0.69
C LEU A 1 -3.30 2.06 0.57
N SER A 2 -3.16 0.77 0.69
CA SER A 2 -3.55 -0.09 1.83
C SER A 2 -4.91 0.23 2.49
N PRO A 3 -5.98 0.40 1.72
CA PRO A 3 -7.29 0.72 2.27
C PRO A 3 -7.92 -0.55 2.90
N PRO A 4 -8.66 -0.43 4.02
CA PRO A 4 -9.37 -1.56 4.63
C PRO A 4 -10.68 -1.85 3.87
N ASN A 5 -10.60 -2.28 2.61
CA ASN A 5 -11.75 -2.51 1.73
C ASN A 5 -12.68 -3.63 2.21
N GLN A 6 -12.18 -4.55 3.03
CA GLN A 6 -12.98 -5.60 3.68
C GLN A 6 -13.30 -5.30 5.16
N GLY A 7 -12.98 -4.09 5.60
CA GLY A 7 -13.02 -3.67 6.99
C GLY A 7 -11.68 -3.85 7.69
N SER A 8 -11.60 -3.39 8.94
CA SER A 8 -10.41 -3.43 9.79
C SER A 8 -10.65 -4.29 11.01
N GLU A 9 -9.86 -5.33 11.14
CA GLU A 9 -9.85 -6.20 12.33
C GLU A 9 -9.38 -5.44 13.58
N VAL A 10 -8.56 -4.41 13.40
CA VAL A 10 -8.16 -3.51 14.50
C VAL A 10 -9.38 -2.81 15.09
N VAL A 11 -10.32 -2.37 14.25
CA VAL A 11 -11.58 -1.77 14.71
C VAL A 11 -12.40 -2.77 15.51
N ASP A 12 -12.51 -4.03 15.04
CA ASP A 12 -13.29 -5.06 15.72
C ASP A 12 -12.69 -5.43 17.08
N ASN A 13 -11.36 -5.54 17.15
CA ASN A 13 -10.65 -5.92 18.38
C ASN A 13 -10.57 -4.79 19.41
N LEU A 14 -10.62 -3.53 18.99
CA LEU A 14 -10.47 -2.37 19.87
C LEU A 14 -11.76 -1.61 20.11
N ARG A 15 -12.88 -2.00 19.51
CA ARG A 15 -14.17 -1.32 19.62
C ARG A 15 -14.68 -1.15 21.06
N ASP A 16 -14.35 -2.10 21.94
CA ASP A 16 -14.77 -2.10 23.35
C ASP A 16 -13.78 -1.34 24.25
N VAL A 17 -12.71 -0.81 23.68
CA VAL A 17 -11.76 0.04 24.40
C VAL A 17 -12.28 1.48 24.39
N ILE A 18 -12.65 2.00 25.56
CA ILE A 18 -13.28 3.34 25.74
C ILE A 18 -12.53 4.46 25.01
N ALA A 19 -11.19 4.44 25.02
CA ALA A 19 -10.39 5.43 24.32
C ALA A 19 -10.46 5.32 22.79
N PHE A 20 -10.73 4.14 22.24
CA PHE A 20 -10.79 3.91 20.81
C PHE A 20 -11.99 4.60 20.16
N ASP A 21 -13.17 4.50 20.78
CA ASP A 21 -14.38 5.19 20.33
C ASP A 21 -14.22 6.72 20.37
N TRP A 22 -13.63 7.22 21.45
CA TRP A 22 -13.38 8.66 21.62
C TRP A 22 -12.42 9.22 20.55
N ILE A 23 -11.38 8.44 20.14
CA ILE A 23 -10.39 8.87 19.14
C ILE A 23 -10.94 8.75 17.72
N ASN A 24 -11.62 7.66 17.40
CA ASN A 24 -12.04 7.34 16.04
C ASN A 24 -13.48 7.77 15.73
N GLY A 25 -14.28 8.04 16.74
CA GLY A 25 -15.66 8.48 16.62
C GLY A 25 -16.58 7.52 15.88
N PRO A 26 -17.84 7.92 15.60
CA PRO A 26 -18.84 7.08 14.95
C PRO A 26 -18.44 6.60 13.55
N ALA A 27 -17.66 7.38 12.81
CA ALA A 27 -17.20 7.02 11.47
C ALA A 27 -16.17 5.88 11.52
N GLY A 28 -15.23 5.93 12.47
CA GLY A 28 -14.24 4.86 12.66
C GLY A 28 -14.89 3.53 13.03
N MET A 29 -15.96 3.57 13.84
CA MET A 29 -16.70 2.37 14.27
C MET A 29 -17.44 1.67 13.11
N GLN A 30 -17.68 2.35 11.99
CA GLN A 30 -18.31 1.77 10.79
C GLN A 30 -17.33 0.96 9.92
N LEU A 31 -16.03 1.02 10.22
CA LEU A 31 -14.97 0.39 9.43
C LEU A 31 -14.62 -1.04 9.87
N GLY A 32 -15.40 -1.66 10.74
CA GLY A 32 -15.20 -3.06 11.15
C GLY A 32 -15.42 -4.08 10.03
N THR A 33 -15.17 -5.37 10.33
CA THR A 33 -15.30 -6.47 9.35
C THR A 33 -16.69 -7.11 9.30
N GLY A 34 -17.62 -6.66 10.14
CA GLY A 34 -18.98 -7.19 10.21
C GLY A 34 -19.74 -7.06 8.88
N SER A 35 -20.71 -7.95 8.62
CA SER A 35 -21.48 -7.97 7.38
C SER A 35 -22.26 -6.68 7.07
N LYS A 36 -22.55 -5.89 8.09
CA LYS A 36 -23.23 -4.58 8.00
C LYS A 36 -22.25 -3.39 8.00
N SER A 37 -20.94 -3.63 8.01
CA SER A 37 -19.96 -2.57 7.99
C SER A 37 -19.97 -1.82 6.64
N LEU A 38 -19.60 -0.55 6.68
CA LEU A 38 -19.58 0.28 5.47
C LEU A 38 -18.70 -0.34 4.35
N PRO A 39 -17.45 -0.78 4.60
CA PRO A 39 -16.62 -1.36 3.55
C PRO A 39 -17.28 -2.55 2.86
N ARG A 40 -17.95 -3.43 3.60
CA ARG A 40 -18.60 -4.62 3.03
C ARG A 40 -19.92 -4.35 2.35
N SER A 41 -20.55 -3.22 2.62
CA SER A 41 -21.79 -2.80 1.95
C SER A 41 -21.56 -2.16 0.58
N LEU A 42 -20.31 -1.78 0.27
CA LEU A 42 -19.99 -1.15 -1.00
C LEU A 42 -20.08 -2.15 -2.17
N PRO A 43 -20.58 -1.71 -3.34
CA PRO A 43 -20.62 -2.54 -4.53
C PRO A 43 -19.19 -2.82 -5.05
N PRO A 44 -19.04 -3.84 -5.92
CA PRO A 44 -17.80 -4.02 -6.67
C PRO A 44 -17.43 -2.75 -7.44
N VAL A 45 -16.13 -2.47 -7.57
CA VAL A 45 -15.68 -1.34 -8.39
C VAL A 45 -15.88 -1.64 -9.87
N ASN A 46 -16.28 -0.62 -10.64
CA ASN A 46 -16.51 -0.68 -12.09
C ASN A 46 -15.58 0.25 -12.89
N PHE A 47 -14.50 0.67 -12.26
CA PHE A 47 -13.43 1.50 -12.85
C PHE A 47 -12.07 0.84 -12.65
N GLU A 48 -11.04 1.32 -13.35
CA GLU A 48 -9.69 0.79 -13.21
C GLU A 48 -9.13 1.13 -11.81
N LEU A 49 -9.02 0.12 -10.97
CA LEU A 49 -8.50 0.23 -9.62
C LEU A 49 -7.27 -0.64 -9.41
N GLY A 50 -6.15 -0.02 -9.05
CA GLY A 50 -4.97 -0.68 -8.50
C GLY A 50 -4.89 -0.49 -6.98
N VAL A 51 -4.57 -1.56 -6.27
CA VAL A 51 -4.36 -1.54 -4.82
C VAL A 51 -2.91 -1.87 -4.52
N ILE A 52 -2.24 -1.04 -3.73
CA ILE A 52 -0.94 -1.35 -3.14
C ILE A 52 -1.14 -1.60 -1.65
N ALA A 53 -0.75 -2.78 -1.18
CA ALA A 53 -0.79 -3.20 0.21
C ALA A 53 0.61 -3.26 0.80
N GLY A 54 0.76 -2.84 2.06
CA GLY A 54 1.97 -3.07 2.83
C GLY A 54 1.94 -4.44 3.52
N SER A 55 3.12 -5.03 3.71
CA SER A 55 3.26 -6.32 4.40
C SER A 55 4.29 -6.28 5.53
N GLN A 56 4.66 -5.10 6.00
CA GLN A 56 5.62 -4.92 7.08
C GLN A 56 5.03 -4.07 8.19
N SER A 57 5.11 -4.55 9.42
CA SER A 57 4.64 -3.82 10.61
C SER A 57 5.80 -3.44 11.51
N LEU A 58 5.68 -2.26 12.12
CA LEU A 58 6.58 -1.83 13.20
C LEU A 58 5.99 -2.09 14.59
N ASN A 59 4.74 -2.51 14.66
CA ASN A 59 4.04 -2.72 15.93
C ASN A 59 3.55 -4.18 16.04
N PRO A 60 4.29 -5.04 16.78
CA PRO A 60 3.91 -6.45 16.95
C PRO A 60 2.53 -6.64 17.61
N TYR A 61 2.12 -5.70 18.47
CA TYR A 61 0.81 -5.77 19.12
C TYR A 61 -0.31 -5.64 18.10
N PHE A 62 -0.28 -4.63 17.22
CA PHE A 62 -1.30 -4.52 16.18
C PHE A 62 -1.25 -5.66 15.19
N SER A 63 -0.06 -6.13 14.82
CA SER A 63 0.08 -7.31 13.95
C SER A 63 -0.52 -8.58 14.57
N SER A 64 -0.48 -8.74 15.89
CA SER A 64 -1.12 -9.90 16.56
C SER A 64 -2.66 -9.87 16.47
N LEU A 65 -3.26 -8.72 16.17
CA LEU A 65 -4.70 -8.55 15.98
C LEU A 65 -5.15 -8.75 14.52
N LEU A 66 -4.19 -8.83 13.58
CA LEU A 66 -4.45 -8.89 12.14
C LEU A 66 -4.18 -10.30 11.61
N PRO A 67 -4.99 -10.82 10.69
CA PRO A 67 -4.76 -12.13 10.10
C PRO A 67 -3.71 -12.06 8.99
N GLY A 68 -2.62 -12.84 9.12
CA GLY A 68 -1.59 -12.98 8.10
C GLY A 68 -0.71 -11.74 7.93
N PRO A 69 -0.10 -11.55 6.75
CA PRO A 69 0.74 -10.39 6.49
C PRO A 69 -0.05 -9.09 6.57
N ASP A 70 0.56 -8.08 7.21
CA ASP A 70 -0.06 -6.78 7.48
C ASP A 70 0.97 -5.64 7.44
N ASP A 71 0.49 -4.41 7.39
CA ASP A 71 1.30 -3.20 7.39
C ASP A 71 1.33 -2.47 8.75
N GLY A 72 0.82 -3.12 9.79
CA GLY A 72 0.66 -2.58 11.14
C GLY A 72 -0.71 -1.97 11.41
N LYS A 73 -1.59 -1.84 10.41
CA LYS A 73 -2.97 -1.31 10.57
C LYS A 73 -4.00 -2.09 9.76
N VAL A 74 -3.61 -2.65 8.62
CA VAL A 74 -4.51 -3.35 7.70
C VAL A 74 -3.82 -4.63 7.22
N SER A 75 -4.54 -5.75 7.25
CA SER A 75 -4.05 -7.00 6.67
C SER A 75 -4.05 -6.90 5.14
N VAL A 76 -3.06 -7.54 4.49
CA VAL A 76 -2.99 -7.59 3.01
C VAL A 76 -4.30 -8.10 2.42
N GLN A 77 -4.95 -9.05 3.09
CA GLN A 77 -6.23 -9.59 2.64
C GLN A 77 -7.34 -8.55 2.70
N SER A 78 -7.42 -7.75 3.76
CA SER A 78 -8.47 -6.72 3.93
C SER A 78 -8.36 -5.58 2.92
N THR A 79 -7.21 -5.42 2.25
CA THR A 79 -7.06 -4.42 1.18
C THR A 79 -7.73 -4.81 -0.13
N ARG A 80 -8.10 -6.07 -0.32
CA ARG A 80 -8.69 -6.56 -1.57
C ARG A 80 -10.14 -6.11 -1.73
N VAL A 81 -10.53 -5.81 -2.97
CA VAL A 81 -11.91 -5.46 -3.32
C VAL A 81 -12.32 -6.12 -4.64
N ARG A 82 -13.60 -6.49 -4.76
CA ARG A 82 -14.11 -7.08 -6.00
C ARG A 82 -14.10 -6.06 -7.13
N GLY A 83 -13.62 -6.48 -8.29
CA GLY A 83 -13.51 -5.61 -9.48
C GLY A 83 -12.18 -4.86 -9.57
N MET A 84 -11.27 -4.97 -8.59
CA MET A 84 -9.94 -4.38 -8.74
C MET A 84 -9.19 -5.00 -9.93
N LYS A 85 -8.50 -4.15 -10.69
CA LYS A 85 -7.71 -4.56 -11.87
C LYS A 85 -6.37 -5.19 -11.47
N ALA A 86 -5.72 -4.63 -10.45
CA ALA A 86 -4.41 -5.09 -9.99
C ALA A 86 -4.24 -4.94 -8.48
N HIS A 87 -3.43 -5.82 -7.88
CA HIS A 87 -3.06 -5.79 -6.48
C HIS A 87 -1.57 -6.07 -6.33
N LEU A 88 -0.85 -5.17 -5.70
CA LEU A 88 0.59 -5.28 -5.43
C LEU A 88 0.82 -5.27 -3.92
N THR A 89 1.65 -6.20 -3.43
CA THR A 89 2.09 -6.22 -2.03
C THR A 89 3.56 -5.84 -1.96
N LEU A 90 3.90 -4.87 -1.12
CA LEU A 90 5.27 -4.39 -0.92
C LEU A 90 5.67 -4.48 0.56
N PRO A 91 6.95 -4.73 0.88
CA PRO A 91 7.46 -4.77 2.25
C PRO A 91 7.60 -3.34 2.81
N VAL A 92 6.47 -2.68 3.03
CA VAL A 92 6.37 -1.32 3.55
C VAL A 92 5.34 -1.28 4.68
N THR A 93 5.50 -0.32 5.58
CA THR A 93 4.57 -0.11 6.69
C THR A 93 3.48 0.89 6.30
N HIS A 94 2.33 0.82 6.95
CA HIS A 94 1.19 1.71 6.67
C HIS A 94 1.57 3.20 6.73
N THR A 95 2.29 3.57 7.79
CA THR A 95 2.61 4.98 8.07
C THR A 95 3.59 5.58 7.06
N PHE A 96 4.54 4.78 6.55
CA PHE A 96 5.62 5.29 5.69
C PHE A 96 5.46 4.92 4.21
N MET A 97 4.41 4.17 3.84
CA MET A 97 4.25 3.73 2.46
C MET A 97 4.12 4.89 1.47
N MET A 98 3.48 5.99 1.87
CA MET A 98 3.30 7.16 0.99
C MET A 98 4.62 7.85 0.62
N ASN A 99 5.66 7.69 1.42
CA ASN A 99 6.98 8.28 1.20
C ASN A 99 7.98 7.26 0.60
N ASN A 100 7.56 6.02 0.37
CA ASN A 100 8.43 5.00 -0.18
C ASN A 100 8.58 5.18 -1.69
N PRO A 101 9.81 5.33 -2.23
CA PRO A 101 10.05 5.56 -3.66
C PRO A 101 9.41 4.49 -4.54
N ARG A 102 9.47 3.21 -4.13
CA ARG A 102 8.87 2.12 -4.89
C ARG A 102 7.35 2.23 -4.94
N VAL A 103 6.68 2.64 -3.85
CA VAL A 103 5.24 2.87 -3.82
C VAL A 103 4.85 4.04 -4.73
N ILE A 104 5.61 5.14 -4.70
CA ILE A 104 5.39 6.33 -5.53
C ILE A 104 5.50 5.95 -7.01
N THR A 105 6.61 5.33 -7.41
CA THR A 105 6.84 4.92 -8.82
C THR A 105 5.79 3.92 -9.29
N GLN A 106 5.43 2.91 -8.49
CA GLN A 106 4.37 1.97 -8.81
C GLN A 106 3.01 2.66 -8.99
N THR A 107 2.72 3.66 -8.16
CA THR A 107 1.49 4.45 -8.30
C THR A 107 1.47 5.20 -9.63
N VAL A 108 2.56 5.86 -10.00
CA VAL A 108 2.69 6.57 -11.27
C VAL A 108 2.57 5.59 -12.46
N ASN A 109 3.23 4.44 -12.39
CA ASN A 109 3.16 3.40 -13.42
C ASN A 109 1.74 2.91 -13.61
N PHE A 110 1.02 2.62 -12.52
CA PHE A 110 -0.37 2.20 -12.62
C PHE A 110 -1.27 3.27 -13.22
N LEU A 111 -1.11 4.53 -12.82
CA LEU A 111 -1.91 5.64 -13.36
C LEU A 111 -1.65 5.89 -14.87
N ARG A 112 -0.44 5.62 -15.33
CA ARG A 112 -0.06 5.78 -16.75
C ARG A 112 -0.43 4.60 -17.62
N THR A 113 -0.28 3.38 -17.10
CA THR A 113 -0.34 2.16 -17.91
C THR A 113 -1.45 1.19 -17.51
N GLY A 114 -2.09 1.41 -16.36
CA GLY A 114 -3.05 0.49 -15.76
C GLY A 114 -2.43 -0.77 -15.19
N ARG A 115 -1.11 -0.81 -14.96
CA ARG A 115 -0.36 -1.97 -14.48
C ARG A 115 0.69 -1.57 -13.47
N PHE A 116 1.01 -2.50 -12.56
CA PHE A 116 2.21 -2.44 -11.73
C PHE A 116 3.35 -3.15 -12.44
N ASP A 117 4.57 -2.70 -12.16
CA ASP A 117 5.80 -3.36 -12.61
C ASP A 117 6.32 -4.28 -11.48
N PRO A 118 6.22 -5.62 -11.62
CA PRO A 118 6.67 -6.56 -10.61
C PRO A 118 8.20 -6.56 -10.42
N GLU A 119 8.95 -6.19 -11.46
CA GLU A 119 10.42 -6.22 -11.46
C GLU A 119 11.04 -4.93 -10.89
N LEU A 120 10.24 -3.87 -10.69
CA LEU A 120 10.73 -2.61 -10.17
C LEU A 120 11.38 -2.80 -8.80
N THR A 121 12.68 -2.52 -8.72
CA THR A 121 13.45 -2.55 -7.47
C THR A 121 13.32 -1.22 -6.72
N LEU A 122 13.76 -1.18 -5.45
CA LEU A 122 13.82 0.09 -4.72
C LEU A 122 14.83 1.05 -5.36
N LEU A 123 15.99 0.52 -5.79
CA LEU A 123 17.02 1.32 -6.46
C LEU A 123 16.49 1.85 -7.80
N GLY A 124 15.89 1.01 -8.63
CA GLY A 124 15.28 1.43 -9.89
C GLY A 124 14.23 2.52 -9.69
N ALA A 125 13.39 2.41 -8.66
CA ALA A 125 12.41 3.45 -8.33
C ALA A 125 13.05 4.79 -7.94
N VAL A 126 14.14 4.76 -7.21
CA VAL A 126 14.88 5.99 -6.84
C VAL A 126 15.53 6.61 -8.07
N LEU A 127 16.20 5.82 -8.91
CA LEU A 127 16.84 6.29 -10.13
C LEU A 127 15.83 6.88 -11.11
N GLU A 128 14.68 6.26 -11.27
CA GLU A 128 13.60 6.78 -12.11
C GLU A 128 13.10 8.14 -11.61
N GLN A 129 12.94 8.33 -10.29
CA GLN A 129 12.55 9.62 -9.71
C GLN A 129 13.63 10.71 -9.87
N LEU A 130 14.90 10.31 -9.96
CA LEU A 130 16.01 11.22 -10.25
C LEU A 130 16.15 11.54 -11.75
N GLY A 131 15.30 10.94 -12.59
CA GLY A 131 15.35 11.11 -14.03
C GLY A 131 16.50 10.35 -14.71
N CYS A 132 17.05 9.35 -14.03
CA CYS A 132 18.17 8.54 -14.51
C CYS A 132 17.73 7.08 -14.70
N PRO A 133 17.56 6.58 -15.93
CA PRO A 133 17.28 5.19 -16.17
C PRO A 133 18.37 4.29 -15.57
N GLU A 134 17.97 3.15 -14.99
CA GLU A 134 18.86 2.25 -14.24
C GLU A 134 20.10 1.83 -15.07
N ALA A 135 19.91 1.59 -16.36
CA ALA A 135 21.00 1.21 -17.27
C ALA A 135 22.08 2.30 -17.46
N GLU A 136 21.67 3.56 -17.49
CA GLU A 136 22.61 4.68 -17.72
C GLU A 136 23.34 5.10 -16.44
N CYS A 137 22.66 5.01 -15.28
CA CYS A 137 23.23 5.42 -14.01
C CYS A 137 24.20 4.39 -13.41
N LEU A 138 23.98 3.10 -13.66
CA LEU A 138 24.85 2.03 -13.14
C LEU A 138 26.09 1.80 -14.00
N LEU A 139 26.06 2.13 -15.28
CA LEU A 139 27.19 1.90 -16.19
C LEU A 139 28.22 3.03 -16.17
N GLY A 140 27.98 4.12 -15.40
CA GLY A 140 28.90 5.26 -15.35
C GLY A 140 29.23 5.79 -16.77
N SER A 141 29.21 7.06 -17.00
CA SER A 141 29.68 7.65 -18.24
C SER A 141 31.15 7.24 -18.50
N GLU A 142 31.36 6.07 -19.10
CA GLU A 142 32.67 5.77 -19.66
C GLU A 142 32.91 6.74 -20.84
N GLY A 143 33.83 7.65 -20.63
CA GLY A 143 34.53 8.30 -21.69
C GLY A 143 33.89 9.53 -22.32
N SER A 144 33.97 10.67 -21.67
CA SER A 144 34.31 11.88 -22.44
C SER A 144 35.81 11.92 -22.62
N ASP A 145 36.26 11.35 -23.75
CA ASP A 145 37.63 11.53 -24.22
C ASP A 145 38.03 13.01 -24.21
N VAL A 146 38.91 13.34 -23.31
CA VAL A 146 39.73 14.54 -23.42
C VAL A 146 40.68 14.27 -24.58
N LYS A 147 40.38 14.80 -25.75
CA LYS A 147 41.33 14.88 -26.85
C LYS A 147 42.31 16.03 -26.61
N PRO A 148 43.60 15.83 -26.85
CA PRO A 148 44.68 16.78 -26.59
C PRO A 148 44.63 18.03 -27.48
#